data_d265dd138f09cabc9f9e850d82273173
#
_entry.id   d265dd138f09cabc9f9e850d82273173
#
_cell.length_a   1.000
_cell.length_b   1.000
_cell.length_c   1.000
_cell.angle_alpha   90.00
_cell.angle_beta   90.00
_cell.angle_gamma   90.00
#
_symmetry.space_group_name_H-M   'P 1'
#
loop_
_entity.id
_entity.type
_entity.pdbx_description
1 polymer ?
#
loop_
_entity_poly.entity_id
_entity_poly.type
_entity_poly.pdbx_seq_one_letter_code
_entity_poly.pdbx_strand_id
1 'polypeptide(L)'
;MKKLLQLLEDDCTLTHAQLASLANMPEADVAAAIKKYEEDKVILGYKAIVDWDRTDRESVTALIEVKVTPQRGEGFDRVAERIYQYDEVESVYLMSGAFDLTVIISGRTLKEVAQFVGQRLAPLEDVTGTATHFILKKYKEKHLI
;
A
#
# COMPACT_ATOMS: atom_id res chain seq x y z
N MET A 1 0.26 -22.58 11.25
CA MET A 1 0.05 -21.80 10.00
C MET A 1 0.26 -20.31 10.21
N LYS A 2 -0.36 -19.69 11.21
CA LYS A 2 -0.12 -18.27 11.51
C LYS A 2 1.34 -17.93 11.80
N LYS A 3 2.10 -18.87 12.38
CA LYS A 3 3.52 -18.68 12.67
C LYS A 3 4.35 -18.51 11.39
N LEU A 4 4.04 -19.22 10.32
CA LEU A 4 4.75 -19.09 9.04
C LEU A 4 4.54 -17.69 8.45
N LEU A 5 3.31 -17.15 8.51
CA LEU A 5 3.02 -15.81 8.04
C LEU A 5 3.76 -14.75 8.86
N GLN A 6 3.84 -14.92 10.18
CA GLN A 6 4.59 -14.00 11.04
C GLN A 6 6.08 -14.01 10.71
N LEU A 7 6.66 -15.17 10.46
CA LEU A 7 8.07 -15.29 10.06
C LEU A 7 8.34 -14.56 8.75
N LEU A 8 7.45 -14.73 7.77
CA LEU A 8 7.56 -14.06 6.47
C LEU A 8 7.34 -12.56 6.56
N GLU A 9 6.44 -12.12 7.42
CA GLU A 9 6.20 -10.68 7.64
C GLU A 9 7.43 -10.02 8.27
N ASP A 10 8.11 -10.72 9.18
CA ASP A 10 9.32 -10.20 9.83
C ASP A 10 10.53 -10.22 8.90
N ASP A 11 10.69 -11.28 8.11
CA ASP A 11 11.78 -11.43 7.15
C ASP A 11 11.37 -12.32 5.99
N CYS A 12 10.97 -11.71 4.88
CA CYS A 12 10.54 -12.43 3.68
C CYS A 12 11.69 -12.99 2.85
N THR A 13 12.96 -12.77 3.26
CA THR A 13 14.15 -13.30 2.57
C THR A 13 14.54 -14.69 3.04
N LEU A 14 13.91 -15.21 4.09
CA LEU A 14 14.19 -16.56 4.60
C LEU A 14 13.90 -17.61 3.53
N THR A 15 14.82 -18.60 3.42
CA THR A 15 14.64 -19.74 2.53
C THR A 15 13.57 -20.68 3.07
N HIS A 16 13.04 -21.55 2.22
CA HIS A 16 12.08 -22.57 2.66
C HIS A 16 12.69 -23.48 3.75
N ALA A 17 13.96 -23.81 3.64
CA ALA A 17 14.67 -24.61 4.65
C ALA A 17 14.71 -23.89 6.01
N GLN A 18 15.04 -22.59 6.00
CA GLN A 18 15.08 -21.79 7.22
C GLN A 18 13.68 -21.65 7.85
N LEU A 19 12.67 -21.42 7.03
CA LEU A 19 11.28 -21.35 7.48
C LEU A 19 10.80 -22.66 8.07
N ALA A 20 11.16 -23.78 7.42
CA ALA A 20 10.81 -25.12 7.88
C ALA A 20 11.39 -25.40 9.28
N SER A 21 12.65 -25.02 9.50
CA SER A 21 13.31 -25.16 10.79
C SER A 21 12.63 -24.30 11.88
N LEU A 22 12.39 -23.02 11.58
CA LEU A 22 11.79 -22.07 12.53
C LEU A 22 10.32 -22.36 12.84
N ALA A 23 9.58 -22.84 11.87
CA ALA A 23 8.17 -23.19 12.01
C ALA A 23 7.93 -24.64 12.46
N ASN A 24 9.00 -25.44 12.55
CA ASN A 24 8.93 -26.85 12.89
C ASN A 24 7.99 -27.63 11.95
N MET A 25 8.19 -27.46 10.65
CA MET A 25 7.40 -28.06 9.57
C MET A 25 8.32 -28.69 8.53
N PRO A 26 7.85 -29.71 7.78
CA PRO A 26 8.58 -30.15 6.61
C PRO A 26 8.72 -29.06 5.55
N GLU A 27 9.85 -29.02 4.86
CA GLU A 27 10.11 -28.01 3.82
C GLU A 27 9.07 -28.03 2.70
N ALA A 28 8.64 -29.23 2.29
CA ALA A 28 7.59 -29.36 1.28
C ALA A 28 6.26 -28.73 1.71
N ASP A 29 5.91 -28.82 3.00
CA ASP A 29 4.70 -28.21 3.54
C ASP A 29 4.81 -26.68 3.59
N VAL A 30 6.01 -26.16 3.85
CA VAL A 30 6.28 -24.71 3.80
C VAL A 30 6.04 -24.18 2.39
N ALA A 31 6.61 -24.82 1.38
CA ALA A 31 6.45 -24.42 -0.01
C ALA A 31 4.97 -24.46 -0.45
N ALA A 32 4.26 -25.50 -0.09
CA ALA A 32 2.83 -25.65 -0.42
C ALA A 32 1.99 -24.59 0.28
N ALA A 33 2.27 -24.30 1.55
CA ALA A 33 1.54 -23.30 2.33
C ALA A 33 1.75 -21.89 1.75
N ILE A 34 2.98 -21.53 1.41
CA ILE A 34 3.30 -20.21 0.82
C ILE A 34 2.56 -20.05 -0.51
N LYS A 35 2.62 -21.06 -1.38
CA LYS A 35 1.93 -21.03 -2.66
C LYS A 35 0.43 -20.80 -2.49
N LYS A 36 -0.17 -21.49 -1.54
CA LYS A 36 -1.60 -21.31 -1.23
C LYS A 36 -1.90 -19.90 -0.72
N TYR A 37 -1.08 -19.37 0.17
CA TYR A 37 -1.25 -17.98 0.66
C TYR A 37 -1.14 -16.95 -0.46
N GLU A 38 -0.26 -17.17 -1.43
CA GLU A 38 -0.15 -16.30 -2.59
C GLU A 38 -1.37 -16.39 -3.51
N GLU A 39 -1.82 -17.62 -3.79
CA GLU A 39 -3.02 -17.87 -4.61
C GLU A 39 -4.28 -17.28 -3.98
N ASP A 40 -4.44 -17.43 -2.66
CA ASP A 40 -5.59 -16.93 -1.90
C ASP A 40 -5.48 -15.43 -1.57
N LYS A 41 -4.42 -14.76 -2.03
CA LYS A 41 -4.16 -13.34 -1.76
C LYS A 41 -4.05 -12.99 -0.27
N VAL A 42 -3.65 -13.95 0.55
CA VAL A 42 -3.25 -13.68 1.93
C VAL A 42 -1.89 -12.97 1.93
N ILE A 43 -0.96 -13.44 1.09
CA ILE A 43 0.28 -12.72 0.79
C ILE A 43 0.05 -11.93 -0.49
N LEU A 44 0.11 -10.60 -0.40
CA LEU A 44 -0.09 -9.71 -1.54
C LEU A 44 1.16 -9.54 -2.39
N GLY A 45 2.33 -9.67 -1.78
CA GLY A 45 3.60 -9.49 -2.47
C GLY A 45 4.76 -9.41 -1.50
N TYR A 46 5.95 -9.25 -2.06
CA TYR A 46 7.20 -9.13 -1.33
C TYR A 46 7.92 -7.90 -1.86
N LYS A 47 8.32 -7.01 -0.97
CA LYS A 47 8.99 -5.77 -1.37
C LYS A 47 10.06 -5.38 -0.36
N ALA A 48 11.16 -4.81 -0.84
CA ALA A 48 12.11 -4.14 0.01
C ALA A 48 11.52 -2.81 0.48
N ILE A 49 11.80 -2.44 1.72
CA ILE A 49 11.46 -1.13 2.26
C ILE A 49 12.70 -0.25 2.10
N VAL A 50 12.59 0.76 1.23
CA VAL A 50 13.74 1.57 0.81
C VAL A 50 13.55 3.01 1.29
N ASP A 51 14.60 3.54 1.93
CA ASP A 51 14.66 4.97 2.24
C ASP A 51 15.28 5.71 1.05
N TRP A 52 14.42 6.22 0.19
CA TRP A 52 14.85 6.94 -1.01
C TRP A 52 15.56 8.26 -0.71
N ASP A 53 15.37 8.83 0.47
CA ASP A 53 16.05 10.04 0.89
C ASP A 53 17.56 9.84 1.06
N ARG A 54 17.99 8.58 1.23
CA ARG A 54 19.40 8.21 1.29
C ARG A 54 20.01 7.87 -0.06
N THR A 55 19.29 8.12 -1.12
CA THR A 55 19.73 7.89 -2.51
C THR A 55 19.69 9.19 -3.30
N ASP A 56 20.17 9.15 -4.54
CA ASP A 56 20.13 10.29 -5.45
C ASP A 56 18.72 10.52 -6.03
N ARG A 57 17.81 9.59 -5.84
CA ARG A 57 16.47 9.67 -6.43
C ARG A 57 15.61 10.71 -5.72
N GLU A 58 15.11 11.66 -6.48
CA GLU A 58 14.08 12.57 -5.98
C GLU A 58 12.79 11.77 -5.75
N SER A 59 12.22 11.90 -4.58
CA SER A 59 10.97 11.21 -4.24
C SER A 59 10.18 12.04 -3.25
N VAL A 60 8.90 12.20 -3.55
CA VAL A 60 7.93 12.88 -2.68
C VAL A 60 6.73 11.97 -2.51
N THR A 61 6.36 11.74 -1.28
CA THR A 61 5.16 10.97 -0.94
C THR A 61 4.12 11.87 -0.30
N ALA A 62 2.88 11.70 -0.69
CA ALA A 62 1.77 12.45 -0.12
C ALA A 62 0.65 11.51 0.34
N LEU A 63 0.02 11.91 1.43
CA LEU A 63 -1.23 11.33 1.90
C LEU A 63 -2.35 12.27 1.49
N ILE A 64 -3.32 11.76 0.75
CA ILE A 64 -4.43 12.55 0.25
C ILE A 64 -5.71 12.06 0.89
N GLU A 65 -6.39 12.97 1.57
CA GLU A 65 -7.74 12.74 2.08
C GLU A 65 -8.72 13.00 0.94
N VAL A 66 -9.60 12.06 0.69
CA VAL A 66 -10.60 12.18 -0.37
C VAL A 66 -12.00 12.02 0.21
N LYS A 67 -12.85 13.02 -0.03
CA LYS A 67 -14.27 12.96 0.30
C LYS A 67 -15.03 12.51 -0.94
N VAL A 68 -15.92 11.57 -0.77
CA VAL A 68 -16.64 10.91 -1.87
C VAL A 68 -18.12 10.86 -1.56
N THR A 69 -18.94 11.08 -2.57
CA THR A 69 -20.37 10.77 -2.51
C THR A 69 -20.53 9.30 -2.91
N PRO A 70 -20.96 8.41 -1.99
CA PRO A 70 -21.08 6.99 -2.32
C PRO A 70 -22.17 6.76 -3.34
N GLN A 71 -21.89 5.88 -4.31
CA GLN A 71 -22.86 5.48 -5.31
C GLN A 71 -23.86 4.49 -4.71
N ARG A 72 -25.11 4.63 -5.10
CA ARG A 72 -26.18 3.74 -4.65
C ARG A 72 -25.92 2.32 -5.13
N GLY A 73 -25.81 1.38 -4.18
CA GLY A 73 -25.54 -0.04 -4.45
C GLY A 73 -24.08 -0.42 -4.59
N GLU A 74 -23.18 0.53 -4.82
CA GLU A 74 -21.74 0.27 -5.00
C GLU A 74 -20.88 0.86 -3.86
N GLY A 75 -21.46 1.74 -3.04
CA GLY A 75 -20.72 2.40 -1.96
C GLY A 75 -19.52 3.18 -2.48
N PHE A 76 -18.36 2.93 -1.89
CA PHE A 76 -17.11 3.60 -2.25
C PHE A 76 -16.25 2.79 -3.22
N ASP A 77 -16.62 1.55 -3.50
CA ASP A 77 -15.78 0.60 -4.24
C ASP A 77 -15.45 1.10 -5.64
N ARG A 78 -16.43 1.67 -6.35
CA ARG A 78 -16.25 2.16 -7.72
C ARG A 78 -15.21 3.26 -7.82
N VAL A 79 -15.27 4.21 -6.90
CA VAL A 79 -14.29 5.33 -6.86
C VAL A 79 -12.92 4.81 -6.51
N ALA A 80 -12.82 3.94 -5.50
CA ALA A 80 -11.57 3.32 -5.10
C ALA A 80 -10.94 2.54 -6.26
N GLU A 81 -11.73 1.78 -7.02
CA GLU A 81 -11.25 1.04 -8.19
C GLU A 81 -10.66 1.95 -9.27
N ARG A 82 -11.26 3.09 -9.50
CA ARG A 82 -10.72 4.08 -10.45
C ARG A 82 -9.40 4.65 -9.96
N ILE A 83 -9.31 4.96 -8.68
CA ILE A 83 -8.11 5.57 -8.08
C ILE A 83 -6.92 4.60 -8.11
N TYR A 84 -7.11 3.35 -7.69
CA TYR A 84 -5.97 2.43 -7.58
C TYR A 84 -5.45 1.92 -8.93
N GLN A 85 -6.12 2.24 -10.04
CA GLN A 85 -5.61 1.93 -11.39
C GLN A 85 -4.42 2.79 -11.78
N TYR A 86 -4.24 3.95 -11.17
CA TYR A 86 -3.11 4.84 -11.50
C TYR A 86 -1.81 4.33 -10.91
N ASP A 87 -0.74 4.31 -11.70
CA ASP A 87 0.57 3.82 -11.29
C ASP A 87 1.18 4.66 -10.15
N GLU A 88 0.86 5.94 -10.07
CA GLU A 88 1.32 6.84 -9.03
C GLU A 88 0.75 6.48 -7.65
N VAL A 89 -0.35 5.74 -7.62
CA VAL A 89 -1.05 5.38 -6.38
C VAL A 89 -0.40 4.15 -5.76
N GLU A 90 0.17 4.32 -4.58
CA GLU A 90 0.74 3.23 -3.81
C GLU A 90 -0.30 2.47 -3.00
N SER A 91 -1.24 3.19 -2.40
CA SER A 91 -2.23 2.61 -1.49
C SER A 91 -3.53 3.39 -1.52
N VAL A 92 -4.63 2.69 -1.34
CA VAL A 92 -5.97 3.26 -1.18
C VAL A 92 -6.66 2.55 -0.03
N TYR A 93 -7.14 3.31 0.95
CA TYR A 93 -7.83 2.78 2.12
C TYR A 93 -9.18 3.45 2.32
N LEU A 94 -10.19 2.66 2.64
CA LEU A 94 -11.46 3.18 3.14
C LEU A 94 -11.31 3.51 4.61
N MET A 95 -11.63 4.74 4.99
CA MET A 95 -11.40 5.26 6.33
C MET A 95 -12.71 5.57 7.05
N SER A 96 -12.69 5.41 8.36
CA SER A 96 -13.69 6.02 9.22
C SER A 96 -13.22 7.43 9.62
N GLY A 97 -14.14 8.37 9.82
CA GLY A 97 -13.81 9.72 10.26
C GLY A 97 -14.31 10.81 9.31
N ALA A 98 -13.60 11.92 9.26
CA ALA A 98 -14.03 13.12 8.55
C ALA A 98 -13.94 13.04 7.02
N PHE A 99 -13.22 12.07 6.49
CA PHE A 99 -13.08 11.81 5.05
C PHE A 99 -13.24 10.32 4.78
N ASP A 100 -13.39 9.95 3.52
CA ASP A 100 -13.82 8.60 3.15
C ASP A 100 -12.67 7.70 2.68
N LEU A 101 -11.75 8.24 1.90
CA LEU A 101 -10.61 7.49 1.38
C LEU A 101 -9.31 8.19 1.73
N THR A 102 -8.30 7.39 2.06
CA THR A 102 -6.91 7.83 2.11
C THR A 102 -6.18 7.26 0.91
N VAL A 103 -5.54 8.12 0.14
CA VAL A 103 -4.75 7.73 -1.02
C VAL A 103 -3.30 8.12 -0.78
N ILE A 104 -2.41 7.16 -0.88
CA ILE A 104 -0.97 7.40 -0.79
C ILE A 104 -0.40 7.39 -2.19
N ILE A 105 0.23 8.49 -2.58
CA ILE A 105 0.85 8.62 -3.91
C ILE A 105 2.29 9.07 -3.79
N SER A 106 3.08 8.72 -4.79
CA SER A 106 4.47 9.15 -4.89
C SER A 106 4.74 9.77 -6.25
N GLY A 107 5.62 10.75 -6.25
CA GLY A 107 6.12 11.42 -7.43
C GLY A 107 7.53 11.90 -7.18
N ARG A 108 8.11 12.60 -8.15
CA ARG A 108 9.47 13.13 -8.02
C ARG A 108 9.49 14.48 -7.33
N THR A 109 8.49 15.31 -7.55
CA THR A 109 8.42 16.67 -7.02
C THR A 109 7.05 16.95 -6.41
N LEU A 110 6.97 17.96 -5.55
CA LEU A 110 5.70 18.45 -5.01
C LEU A 110 4.74 18.86 -6.12
N LYS A 111 5.25 19.49 -7.16
CA LYS A 111 4.46 19.93 -8.31
C LYS A 111 3.85 18.76 -9.06
N GLU A 112 4.62 17.69 -9.26
CA GLU A 112 4.14 16.48 -9.94
C GLU A 112 2.99 15.85 -9.16
N VAL A 113 3.12 15.75 -7.83
CA VAL A 113 2.07 15.22 -6.96
C VAL A 113 0.83 16.12 -7.01
N ALA A 114 1.01 17.43 -6.88
CA ALA A 114 -0.11 18.38 -6.92
C ALA A 114 -0.84 18.33 -8.26
N GLN A 115 -0.12 18.19 -9.36
CA GLN A 115 -0.71 18.04 -10.69
C GLN A 115 -1.53 16.76 -10.79
N PHE A 116 -1.03 15.66 -10.27
CA PHE A 116 -1.76 14.40 -10.23
C PHE A 116 -3.10 14.55 -9.51
N VAL A 117 -3.10 15.16 -8.33
CA VAL A 117 -4.32 15.39 -7.55
C VAL A 117 -5.30 16.24 -8.34
N GLY A 118 -4.85 17.36 -8.90
CA GLY A 118 -5.70 18.29 -9.65
C GLY A 118 -6.23 17.74 -10.95
N GLN A 119 -5.48 16.89 -11.64
CA GLN A 119 -5.83 16.37 -12.96
C GLN A 119 -6.51 15.01 -12.93
N ARG A 120 -6.25 14.19 -11.91
CA ARG A 120 -6.70 12.80 -11.86
C ARG A 120 -7.68 12.51 -10.74
N LEU A 121 -7.47 13.05 -9.54
CA LEU A 121 -8.32 12.78 -8.39
C LEU A 121 -9.47 13.76 -8.26
N ALA A 122 -9.18 15.05 -8.21
CA ALA A 122 -10.20 16.08 -8.01
C ALA A 122 -11.30 16.09 -9.07
N PRO A 123 -11.01 15.81 -10.36
CA PRO A 123 -12.05 15.81 -11.40
C PRO A 123 -12.98 14.59 -11.41
N LEU A 124 -12.69 13.55 -10.63
CA LEU A 124 -13.57 12.37 -10.57
C LEU A 124 -14.96 12.79 -10.10
N GLU A 125 -15.98 12.29 -10.80
CA GLU A 125 -17.37 12.73 -10.62
C GLU A 125 -17.86 12.65 -9.17
N ASP A 126 -17.48 11.57 -8.49
CA ASP A 126 -17.95 11.31 -7.13
C ASP A 126 -17.09 11.94 -6.04
N VAL A 127 -15.97 12.56 -6.41
CA VAL A 127 -15.06 13.23 -5.48
C VAL A 127 -15.56 14.64 -5.20
N THR A 128 -15.88 14.92 -3.94
CA THR A 128 -16.39 16.22 -3.50
C THR A 128 -15.33 17.13 -2.91
N GLY A 129 -14.20 16.56 -2.52
CA GLY A 129 -13.10 17.35 -1.97
C GLY A 129 -11.86 16.51 -1.75
N THR A 130 -10.71 17.16 -1.79
CA THR A 130 -9.41 16.55 -1.52
C THR A 130 -8.58 17.44 -0.62
N ALA A 131 -7.75 16.83 0.24
CA ALA A 131 -6.75 17.54 1.02
C ALA A 131 -5.43 16.78 0.92
N THR A 132 -4.39 17.46 0.45
CA THR A 132 -3.08 16.86 0.23
C THR A 132 -2.14 17.17 1.38
N HIS A 133 -1.54 16.15 1.95
CA HIS A 133 -0.55 16.25 3.02
C HIS A 133 0.75 15.64 2.52
N PHE A 134 1.80 16.44 2.40
CA PHE A 134 3.10 15.93 2.01
C PHE A 134 3.84 15.37 3.22
N ILE A 135 4.42 14.18 3.05
CA ILE A 135 5.27 13.58 4.07
C ILE A 135 6.64 14.24 3.98
N LEU A 136 6.99 15.03 5.00
CA LEU A 136 8.25 15.77 5.01
C LEU A 136 9.42 14.90 5.47
N LYS A 137 9.17 13.99 6.40
CA LYS A 137 10.18 13.09 6.94
C LYS A 137 9.51 11.85 7.51
N LYS A 138 10.07 10.69 7.22
CA LYS A 138 9.66 9.42 7.83
C LYS A 138 10.60 9.11 8.98
N TYR A 139 10.07 8.99 10.17
CA TYR A 139 10.85 8.61 11.35
C TYR A 139 10.89 7.09 11.53
N LYS A 140 9.82 6.44 11.18
CA LYS A 140 9.69 4.99 11.27
C LYS A 140 8.76 4.50 10.17
N GLU A 141 9.16 3.47 9.46
CA GLU A 141 8.36 2.88 8.37
C GLU A 141 8.31 1.38 8.54
N LYS A 142 7.09 0.81 8.63
CA LYS A 142 6.90 -0.64 8.76
C LYS A 142 7.81 -1.28 9.82
N HIS A 143 7.87 -0.70 11.02
CA HIS A 143 8.71 -1.09 12.15
C HIS A 143 10.20 -0.78 11.98
N LEU A 144 10.64 -0.24 10.85
CA LEU A 144 12.03 0.13 10.59
C LEU A 144 12.27 1.61 10.88
N ILE A 145 13.41 1.89 11.50
CA ILE A 145 13.80 3.24 11.89
C ILE A 145 14.87 3.80 10.96
#